data_b75b35573a5288c36310b2551621072e
#
_entry.id   b75b35573a5288c36310b2551621072e
#
_cell.length_a   1.000
_cell.length_b   1.000
_cell.length_c   1.000
_cell.angle_alpha   90.00
_cell.angle_beta   90.00
_cell.angle_gamma   90.00
#
_symmetry.space_group_name_H-M   'P 1'
#
loop_
_entity.id
_entity.type
_entity.pdbx_description
1 polymer ?
#
loop_
_entity_poly.entity_id
_entity_poly.type
_entity_poly.pdbx_seq_one_letter_code
_entity_poly.pdbx_strand_id
1 'polypeptide(L)'
;MMTPNWILQRARLTPDRIAISWGDQRWTFREMADQAMEIARRMRGTGLKEGDRVALLAAGGPDTVFLIHGGLLAGFELVLLNSRLTRGELAYQIQDSEAKAVFTDDDLLDLAPDSTAVSLLLSGKEEGFQPADLWEEDRTLTIMYTSGTTGFPKGVRQTAGNHLSSAVASALNMGLQDGDVWLCAMPLFHISGFSILSRSLIYGMTVRLQTKFDAEASAKEIAEGGVTRMSAVAAQLVRVLDTLESRNQRASDSFKQILAGGGPVPSPYIRRAEALGIQILQTYGMTETSSQTATLAAEDALRKTGSSGKPLFFNRIRIDGAEKPGDEGEILISGPHVTPGYIGRFSDRPAQVDGWLHTGDIGRLDDEGFLYVLDRRSDLIISGGENIYPAEIEQVLAGHPSVAEVGVAGVEDKRWGEVPAAFVVARDDVLAEDLEAFCRERLAPYKVPKHYQFVSQLPRNASNKLLRRKLRNMLEE
;
A
#
# COMPACT_ATOMS: atom_id res chain seq x y z
N MET A 1 -8.98 -16.54 19.41
CA MET A 1 -7.84 -16.34 20.33
C MET A 1 -7.85 -14.89 20.79
N MET A 2 -7.21 -14.58 21.95
CA MET A 2 -7.19 -13.20 22.48
C MET A 2 -5.79 -12.61 22.33
N THR A 3 -5.69 -11.34 21.97
CA THR A 3 -4.45 -10.57 21.92
C THR A 3 -4.58 -9.35 22.85
N PRO A 4 -3.52 -8.87 23.49
CA PRO A 4 -3.60 -7.62 24.24
C PRO A 4 -4.06 -6.45 23.38
N ASN A 5 -4.72 -5.47 23.97
CA ASN A 5 -4.93 -4.18 23.33
C ASN A 5 -3.56 -3.50 23.13
N TRP A 6 -3.11 -3.43 21.88
CA TRP A 6 -1.73 -3.01 21.57
C TRP A 6 -1.44 -1.58 22.01
N ILE A 7 -2.44 -0.69 22.00
CA ILE A 7 -2.27 0.71 22.39
C ILE A 7 -1.96 0.78 23.89
N LEU A 8 -2.80 0.13 24.71
CA LEU A 8 -2.62 0.09 26.16
C LEU A 8 -1.36 -0.68 26.56
N GLN A 9 -1.11 -1.82 25.92
CA GLN A 9 0.06 -2.64 26.20
C GLN A 9 1.35 -1.88 25.89
N ARG A 10 1.41 -1.21 24.73
CA ARG A 10 2.61 -0.47 24.32
C ARG A 10 2.89 0.71 25.24
N ALA A 11 1.85 1.46 25.62
CA ALA A 11 1.96 2.54 26.59
C ALA A 11 2.45 2.09 27.97
N ARG A 12 2.19 0.82 28.34
CA ARG A 12 2.70 0.21 29.60
C ARG A 12 4.15 -0.30 29.42
N LEU A 13 4.50 -0.91 28.28
CA LEU A 13 5.81 -1.53 28.03
C LEU A 13 6.93 -0.50 27.83
N THR A 14 6.68 0.54 27.04
CA THR A 14 7.67 1.56 26.70
C THR A 14 7.06 2.96 26.72
N PRO A 15 6.55 3.43 27.90
CA PRO A 15 5.75 4.66 28.00
C PRO A 15 6.48 5.90 27.49
N ASP A 16 7.75 6.01 27.75
CA ASP A 16 8.55 7.22 27.49
C ASP A 16 9.30 7.19 26.14
N ARG A 17 9.15 6.08 25.38
CA ARG A 17 9.69 5.98 24.03
C ARG A 17 8.82 6.80 23.07
N ILE A 18 9.44 7.50 22.12
CA ILE A 18 8.73 8.26 21.09
C ILE A 18 7.93 7.30 20.20
N ALA A 19 6.61 7.53 20.12
CA ALA A 19 5.69 6.81 19.26
C ALA A 19 5.58 7.48 17.88
N ILE A 20 5.41 8.82 17.89
CA ILE A 20 5.16 9.63 16.71
C ILE A 20 6.08 10.84 16.73
N SER A 21 6.62 11.21 15.57
CA SER A 21 7.26 12.49 15.33
C SER A 21 6.72 13.14 14.04
N TRP A 22 6.47 14.46 14.08
CA TRP A 22 5.94 15.25 12.96
C TRP A 22 6.47 16.68 13.03
N GLY A 23 7.24 17.09 12.04
CA GLY A 23 8.02 18.32 12.16
C GLY A 23 8.93 18.25 13.38
N ASP A 24 8.81 19.25 14.28
CA ASP A 24 9.53 19.30 15.55
C ASP A 24 8.73 18.72 16.72
N GLN A 25 7.48 18.36 16.50
CA GLN A 25 6.61 17.78 17.52
C GLN A 25 6.89 16.30 17.70
N ARG A 26 6.77 15.83 18.95
CA ARG A 26 6.99 14.43 19.32
C ARG A 26 6.00 14.04 20.40
N TRP A 27 5.53 12.78 20.31
CA TRP A 27 4.66 12.18 21.33
C TRP A 27 5.23 10.83 21.71
N THR A 28 5.34 10.59 22.98
CA THR A 28 5.66 9.28 23.55
C THR A 28 4.48 8.32 23.40
N PHE A 29 4.69 7.02 23.63
CA PHE A 29 3.60 6.05 23.61
C PHE A 29 2.55 6.34 24.69
N ARG A 30 2.96 6.89 25.82
CA ARG A 30 2.04 7.34 26.89
C ARG A 30 1.19 8.51 26.40
N GLU A 31 1.80 9.59 25.93
CA GLU A 31 1.10 10.78 25.45
C GLU A 31 0.18 10.47 24.27
N MET A 32 0.63 9.63 23.35
CA MET A 32 -0.22 9.16 22.23
C MET A 32 -1.44 8.38 22.74
N ALA A 33 -1.28 7.49 23.74
CA ALA A 33 -2.39 6.73 24.31
C ALA A 33 -3.35 7.63 25.10
N ASP A 34 -2.83 8.65 25.80
CA ASP A 34 -3.65 9.63 26.53
C ASP A 34 -4.49 10.48 25.56
N GLN A 35 -3.90 10.98 24.47
CA GLN A 35 -4.62 11.70 23.41
C GLN A 35 -5.69 10.82 22.76
N ALA A 36 -5.34 9.56 22.43
CA ALA A 36 -6.28 8.61 21.87
C ALA A 36 -7.44 8.30 22.85
N MET A 37 -7.18 8.22 24.15
CA MET A 37 -8.19 7.98 25.16
C MET A 37 -9.16 9.16 25.30
N GLU A 38 -8.66 10.39 25.25
CA GLU A 38 -9.50 11.59 25.24
C GLU A 38 -10.46 11.58 24.05
N ILE A 39 -9.95 11.32 22.85
CA ILE A 39 -10.77 11.21 21.64
C ILE A 39 -11.77 10.06 21.75
N ALA A 40 -11.37 8.91 22.27
CA ALA A 40 -12.26 7.77 22.48
C ALA A 40 -13.45 8.12 23.37
N ARG A 41 -13.24 8.86 24.47
CA ARG A 41 -14.30 9.33 25.37
C ARG A 41 -15.26 10.29 24.67
N ARG A 42 -14.74 11.17 23.82
CA ARG A 42 -15.56 12.11 23.03
C ARG A 42 -16.37 11.39 21.96
N MET A 43 -15.78 10.42 21.26
CA MET A 43 -16.51 9.57 20.31
C MET A 43 -17.62 8.78 21.00
N ARG A 44 -17.37 8.21 22.19
CA ARG A 44 -18.41 7.55 23.00
C ARG A 44 -19.48 8.54 23.45
N GLY A 45 -19.12 9.77 23.79
CA GLY A 45 -20.04 10.86 24.18
C GLY A 45 -21.05 11.24 23.09
N THR A 46 -20.86 10.83 21.85
CA THR A 46 -21.86 10.98 20.78
C THR A 46 -22.96 9.91 20.81
N GLY A 47 -22.89 8.95 21.74
CA GLY A 47 -23.85 7.84 21.89
C GLY A 47 -23.48 6.57 21.10
N LEU A 48 -22.32 6.57 20.44
CA LEU A 48 -21.79 5.38 19.75
C LEU A 48 -21.38 4.30 20.75
N LYS A 49 -21.55 3.03 20.34
CA LYS A 49 -21.28 1.85 21.16
C LYS A 49 -20.16 1.01 20.57
N GLU A 50 -19.57 0.16 21.40
CA GLU A 50 -18.63 -0.87 20.96
C GLU A 50 -19.24 -1.73 19.83
N GLY A 51 -18.44 -2.02 18.80
CA GLY A 51 -18.86 -2.72 17.60
C GLY A 51 -19.52 -1.86 16.52
N ASP A 52 -19.81 -0.57 16.83
CA ASP A 52 -20.33 0.33 15.81
C ASP A 52 -19.28 0.63 14.74
N ARG A 53 -19.71 0.72 13.47
CA ARG A 53 -18.86 1.20 12.37
C ARG A 53 -18.81 2.71 12.38
N VAL A 54 -17.59 3.23 12.34
CA VAL A 54 -17.31 4.66 12.33
C VAL A 54 -16.39 4.99 11.16
N ALA A 55 -16.82 5.87 10.28
CA ALA A 55 -16.01 6.31 9.16
C ALA A 55 -15.15 7.52 9.55
N LEU A 56 -13.90 7.51 9.11
CA LEU A 56 -12.95 8.60 9.30
C LEU A 56 -12.52 9.14 7.93
N LEU A 57 -12.77 10.41 7.68
CA LEU A 57 -12.31 11.15 6.50
C LEU A 57 -11.30 12.19 6.96
N ALA A 58 -10.02 11.84 6.91
CA ALA A 58 -8.95 12.66 7.44
C ALA A 58 -7.77 12.79 6.47
N ALA A 59 -7.11 13.95 6.49
CA ALA A 59 -6.04 14.28 5.55
C ALA A 59 -4.69 13.64 5.89
N GLY A 60 -4.53 13.13 7.10
CA GLY A 60 -3.26 12.60 7.63
C GLY A 60 -2.68 13.50 8.73
N GLY A 61 -1.55 13.10 9.28
CA GLY A 61 -0.92 13.82 10.38
C GLY A 61 -1.22 13.23 11.76
N PRO A 62 -0.75 13.86 12.85
CA PRO A 62 -0.90 13.33 14.21
C PRO A 62 -2.34 13.16 14.64
N ASP A 63 -3.21 14.14 14.35
CA ASP A 63 -4.63 14.10 14.74
C ASP A 63 -5.35 12.90 14.13
N THR A 64 -5.03 12.57 12.86
CA THR A 64 -5.54 11.36 12.21
C THR A 64 -5.11 10.09 12.96
N VAL A 65 -3.85 10.03 13.44
CA VAL A 65 -3.37 8.89 14.23
C VAL A 65 -4.13 8.79 15.55
N PHE A 66 -4.36 9.91 16.23
CA PHE A 66 -5.11 9.93 17.48
C PHE A 66 -6.59 9.57 17.27
N LEU A 67 -7.22 10.02 16.16
CA LEU A 67 -8.58 9.60 15.79
C LEU A 67 -8.66 8.09 15.53
N ILE A 68 -7.71 7.52 14.78
CA ILE A 68 -7.63 6.08 14.52
C ILE A 68 -7.48 5.31 15.84
N HIS A 69 -6.48 5.66 16.67
CA HIS A 69 -6.24 4.97 17.93
C HIS A 69 -7.39 5.17 18.93
N GLY A 70 -8.00 6.36 18.96
CA GLY A 70 -9.17 6.65 19.78
C GLY A 70 -10.37 5.79 19.40
N GLY A 71 -10.66 5.67 18.11
CA GLY A 71 -11.73 4.80 17.64
C GLY A 71 -11.48 3.32 17.96
N LEU A 72 -10.23 2.83 17.85
CA LEU A 72 -9.87 1.47 18.24
C LEU A 72 -10.02 1.24 19.75
N LEU A 73 -9.62 2.21 20.59
CA LEU A 73 -9.83 2.17 22.04
C LEU A 73 -11.32 2.19 22.42
N ALA A 74 -12.13 2.99 21.71
CA ALA A 74 -13.57 3.05 21.90
C ALA A 74 -14.33 1.77 21.49
N GLY A 75 -13.66 0.86 20.81
CA GLY A 75 -14.25 -0.42 20.42
C GLY A 75 -14.87 -0.43 19.02
N PHE A 76 -14.62 0.56 18.18
CA PHE A 76 -15.26 0.70 16.87
C PHE A 76 -14.59 -0.13 15.78
N GLU A 77 -15.36 -0.46 14.73
CA GLU A 77 -14.87 -0.89 13.42
C GLU A 77 -14.63 0.37 12.58
N LEU A 78 -13.37 0.66 12.23
CA LEU A 78 -13.01 1.92 11.56
C LEU A 78 -13.06 1.77 10.04
N VAL A 79 -13.89 2.56 9.37
CA VAL A 79 -13.91 2.72 7.92
C VAL A 79 -12.99 3.87 7.55
N LEU A 80 -11.81 3.54 7.02
CA LEU A 80 -10.81 4.55 6.68
C LEU A 80 -11.06 5.05 5.24
N LEU A 81 -11.62 6.26 5.12
CA LEU A 81 -12.01 6.84 3.85
C LEU A 81 -10.85 7.57 3.17
N ASN A 82 -10.76 7.41 1.85
CA ASN A 82 -9.75 8.07 1.04
C ASN A 82 -10.15 9.52 0.74
N SER A 83 -9.44 10.49 1.31
CA SER A 83 -9.68 11.92 1.15
C SER A 83 -9.45 12.48 -0.26
N ARG A 84 -9.02 11.65 -1.21
CA ARG A 84 -8.82 12.02 -2.62
C ARG A 84 -9.97 11.60 -3.53
N LEU A 85 -11.00 10.95 -2.97
CA LEU A 85 -12.18 10.53 -3.70
C LEU A 85 -13.16 11.69 -3.90
N THR A 86 -14.00 11.55 -4.89
CA THR A 86 -15.12 12.48 -5.11
C THR A 86 -16.20 12.29 -4.05
N ARG A 87 -17.03 13.31 -3.85
CA ARG A 87 -18.19 13.26 -2.96
C ARG A 87 -19.10 12.04 -3.23
N GLY A 88 -19.33 11.72 -4.51
CA GLY A 88 -20.17 10.58 -4.89
C GLY A 88 -19.56 9.22 -4.50
N GLU A 89 -18.26 9.06 -4.68
CA GLU A 89 -17.55 7.85 -4.27
C GLU A 89 -17.53 7.70 -2.75
N LEU A 90 -17.33 8.79 -2.01
CA LEU A 90 -17.39 8.78 -0.55
C LEU A 90 -18.79 8.47 -0.04
N ALA A 91 -19.82 9.07 -0.60
CA ALA A 91 -21.22 8.79 -0.25
C ALA A 91 -21.56 7.30 -0.45
N TYR A 92 -21.08 6.69 -1.55
CA TYR A 92 -21.24 5.25 -1.78
C TYR A 92 -20.56 4.43 -0.65
N GLN A 93 -19.30 4.73 -0.30
CA GLN A 93 -18.57 3.97 0.71
C GLN A 93 -19.17 4.13 2.11
N ILE A 94 -19.63 5.33 2.47
CA ILE A 94 -20.31 5.60 3.73
C ILE A 94 -21.61 4.79 3.81
N GLN A 95 -22.42 4.82 2.75
CA GLN A 95 -23.67 4.06 2.70
C GLN A 95 -23.43 2.54 2.70
N ASP A 96 -22.53 2.04 1.86
CA ASP A 96 -22.21 0.60 1.74
C ASP A 96 -21.61 0.03 3.03
N SER A 97 -20.84 0.84 3.77
CA SER A 97 -20.28 0.44 5.07
C SER A 97 -21.29 0.44 6.20
N GLU A 98 -22.47 1.03 6.03
CA GLU A 98 -23.45 1.25 7.11
C GLU A 98 -22.83 1.94 8.35
N ALA A 99 -21.90 2.87 8.10
CA ALA A 99 -21.25 3.62 9.18
C ALA A 99 -22.28 4.46 9.95
N LYS A 100 -22.32 4.31 11.28
CA LYS A 100 -23.26 5.04 12.15
C LYS A 100 -22.88 6.50 12.38
N ALA A 101 -21.61 6.81 12.20
CA ALA A 101 -21.09 8.17 12.25
C ALA A 101 -19.93 8.32 11.27
N VAL A 102 -19.75 9.56 10.83
CA VAL A 102 -18.61 9.97 9.99
C VAL A 102 -17.94 11.15 10.70
N PHE A 103 -16.67 11.03 11.04
CA PHE A 103 -15.86 12.14 11.53
C PHE A 103 -14.94 12.61 10.41
N THR A 104 -14.95 13.92 10.16
CA THR A 104 -14.29 14.50 9.00
C THR A 104 -13.44 15.68 9.43
N ASP A 105 -12.19 15.74 8.95
CA ASP A 105 -11.36 16.93 9.09
C ASP A 105 -12.10 18.15 8.55
N ASP A 106 -11.99 19.27 9.23
CA ASP A 106 -12.75 20.50 8.94
C ASP A 106 -12.58 20.96 7.49
N ASP A 107 -11.38 20.85 6.92
CA ASP A 107 -11.05 21.19 5.53
C ASP A 107 -11.68 20.25 4.47
N LEU A 108 -12.24 19.11 4.91
CA LEU A 108 -12.81 18.08 4.03
C LEU A 108 -14.34 17.97 4.14
N LEU A 109 -15.00 18.82 4.91
CA LEU A 109 -16.46 18.80 5.14
C LEU A 109 -17.27 18.90 3.85
N ASP A 110 -16.80 19.64 2.87
CA ASP A 110 -17.45 19.75 1.55
C ASP A 110 -17.57 18.40 0.83
N LEU A 111 -16.68 17.44 1.13
CA LEU A 111 -16.72 16.08 0.57
C LEU A 111 -17.74 15.17 1.26
N ALA A 112 -18.03 15.43 2.55
CA ALA A 112 -18.98 14.66 3.37
C ALA A 112 -19.81 15.60 4.26
N PRO A 113 -20.75 16.37 3.72
CA PRO A 113 -21.43 17.47 4.43
C PRO A 113 -22.30 17.01 5.60
N ASP A 114 -22.76 15.77 5.59
CA ASP A 114 -23.57 15.19 6.67
C ASP A 114 -22.72 14.57 7.80
N SER A 115 -21.40 14.80 7.79
CA SER A 115 -20.48 14.32 8.79
C SER A 115 -20.30 15.30 9.96
N THR A 116 -19.70 14.81 11.02
CA THR A 116 -19.31 15.64 12.17
C THR A 116 -17.87 16.11 11.99
N ALA A 117 -17.66 17.44 12.04
CA ALA A 117 -16.33 18.03 12.02
C ALA A 117 -15.49 17.52 13.21
N VAL A 118 -14.20 17.28 12.98
CA VAL A 118 -13.28 16.86 14.05
C VAL A 118 -13.17 17.92 15.13
N SER A 119 -13.16 19.22 14.80
CA SER A 119 -13.16 20.31 15.77
C SER A 119 -14.40 20.28 16.67
N LEU A 120 -15.59 19.95 16.11
CA LEU A 120 -16.81 19.80 16.86
C LEU A 120 -16.77 18.57 17.78
N LEU A 121 -16.22 17.43 17.31
CA LEU A 121 -15.98 16.25 18.13
C LEU A 121 -15.08 16.59 19.32
N LEU A 122 -13.96 17.30 19.07
CA LEU A 122 -12.98 17.64 20.09
C LEU A 122 -13.52 18.63 21.15
N SER A 123 -14.55 19.42 20.83
CA SER A 123 -15.27 20.28 21.78
C SER A 123 -16.46 19.60 22.44
N GLY A 124 -16.77 18.36 22.03
CA GLY A 124 -17.93 17.60 22.48
C GLY A 124 -17.83 17.07 23.91
N LYS A 125 -18.94 16.50 24.38
CA LYS A 125 -19.01 15.87 25.69
C LYS A 125 -18.20 14.59 25.76
N GLU A 126 -17.49 14.38 26.84
CA GLU A 126 -16.82 13.12 27.15
C GLU A 126 -17.74 12.14 27.87
N GLU A 127 -17.66 10.86 27.48
CA GLU A 127 -18.27 9.75 28.22
C GLU A 127 -17.16 8.86 28.79
N GLY A 128 -17.19 8.65 30.09
CA GLY A 128 -16.27 7.75 30.77
C GLY A 128 -16.58 6.30 30.43
N PHE A 129 -15.57 5.56 30.00
CA PHE A 129 -15.63 4.11 29.76
C PHE A 129 -14.28 3.46 30.06
N GLN A 130 -14.27 2.14 30.16
CA GLN A 130 -13.05 1.35 30.28
C GLN A 130 -12.81 0.63 28.95
N PRO A 131 -11.71 0.90 28.25
CA PRO A 131 -11.37 0.15 27.03
C PRO A 131 -11.03 -1.30 27.40
N ALA A 132 -11.34 -2.22 26.52
CA ALA A 132 -10.98 -3.63 26.69
C ALA A 132 -9.45 -3.80 26.74
N ASP A 133 -8.94 -4.51 27.76
CA ASP A 133 -7.50 -4.85 27.89
C ASP A 133 -7.06 -5.89 26.85
N LEU A 134 -8.00 -6.72 26.39
CA LEU A 134 -7.78 -7.78 25.41
C LEU A 134 -8.71 -7.59 24.21
N TRP A 135 -8.24 -7.92 23.03
CA TRP A 135 -9.01 -7.96 21.79
C TRP A 135 -9.15 -9.40 21.31
N GLU A 136 -10.32 -9.74 20.81
CA GLU A 136 -10.50 -10.96 20.03
C GLU A 136 -9.75 -10.84 18.69
N GLU A 137 -9.05 -11.88 18.28
CA GLU A 137 -8.28 -11.82 17.03
C GLU A 137 -9.17 -11.66 15.78
N ASP A 138 -10.41 -12.10 15.83
CA ASP A 138 -11.40 -11.95 14.77
C ASP A 138 -12.15 -10.60 14.81
N ARG A 139 -11.90 -9.78 15.84
CA ARG A 139 -12.42 -8.41 15.92
C ARG A 139 -11.97 -7.59 14.73
N THR A 140 -12.90 -7.00 13.99
CA THR A 140 -12.60 -6.04 12.93
C THR A 140 -12.01 -4.77 13.53
N LEU A 141 -10.80 -4.41 13.11
CA LEU A 141 -10.17 -3.13 13.46
C LEU A 141 -10.39 -2.09 12.38
N THR A 142 -10.18 -2.47 11.11
CA THR A 142 -10.27 -1.57 9.98
C THR A 142 -11.06 -2.17 8.82
N ILE A 143 -11.69 -1.28 8.08
CA ILE A 143 -12.36 -1.55 6.81
C ILE A 143 -11.78 -0.57 5.80
N MET A 144 -11.20 -1.10 4.72
CA MET A 144 -10.60 -0.29 3.67
C MET A 144 -11.19 -0.66 2.31
N TYR A 145 -11.62 0.35 1.56
CA TYR A 145 -12.20 0.12 0.25
C TYR A 145 -11.13 -0.01 -0.84
N THR A 146 -11.28 -1.02 -1.69
CA THR A 146 -10.43 -1.24 -2.86
C THR A 146 -11.25 -1.05 -4.14
N SER A 147 -10.60 -0.54 -5.19
CA SER A 147 -11.21 -0.46 -6.52
C SER A 147 -11.35 -1.87 -7.08
N GLY A 148 -12.58 -2.41 -7.04
CA GLY A 148 -12.86 -3.72 -7.61
C GLY A 148 -12.84 -3.70 -9.14
N THR A 149 -12.48 -4.82 -9.78
CA THR A 149 -12.62 -5.05 -11.23
C THR A 149 -14.09 -5.07 -11.69
N THR A 150 -15.04 -5.13 -10.76
CA THR A 150 -16.48 -5.23 -11.00
C THR A 150 -17.21 -3.89 -11.04
N GLY A 151 -16.49 -2.77 -11.05
CA GLY A 151 -17.06 -1.41 -11.16
C GLY A 151 -17.44 -0.76 -9.82
N PHE A 152 -17.67 -1.53 -8.76
CA PHE A 152 -17.94 -0.99 -7.42
C PHE A 152 -16.80 -1.32 -6.45
N PRO A 153 -16.39 -0.36 -5.59
CA PRO A 153 -15.39 -0.60 -4.55
C PRO A 153 -15.88 -1.67 -3.54
N LYS A 154 -14.94 -2.46 -3.02
CA LYS A 154 -15.20 -3.50 -2.03
C LYS A 154 -14.63 -3.08 -0.68
N GLY A 155 -15.42 -3.09 0.37
CA GLY A 155 -14.98 -2.84 1.74
C GLY A 155 -14.35 -4.10 2.35
N VAL A 156 -13.03 -4.12 2.44
CA VAL A 156 -12.25 -5.26 2.96
C VAL A 156 -12.18 -5.18 4.47
N ARG A 157 -12.66 -6.22 5.18
CA ARG A 157 -12.51 -6.35 6.64
C ARG A 157 -11.09 -6.76 6.99
N GLN A 158 -10.52 -6.13 7.98
CA GLN A 158 -9.20 -6.49 8.51
C GLN A 158 -9.28 -6.62 10.02
N THR A 159 -8.98 -7.80 10.53
CA THR A 159 -9.09 -8.13 11.95
C THR A 159 -7.79 -7.85 12.70
N ALA A 160 -7.87 -7.85 14.04
CA ALA A 160 -6.70 -7.76 14.90
C ALA A 160 -5.70 -8.88 14.58
N GLY A 161 -6.18 -10.12 14.39
CA GLY A 161 -5.33 -11.25 14.01
C GLY A 161 -4.66 -11.08 12.65
N ASN A 162 -5.37 -10.51 11.66
CA ASN A 162 -4.79 -10.24 10.34
C ASN A 162 -3.61 -9.26 10.46
N HIS A 163 -3.82 -8.13 11.14
CA HIS A 163 -2.76 -7.12 11.32
C HIS A 163 -1.60 -7.64 12.16
N LEU A 164 -1.87 -8.38 13.26
CA LEU A 164 -0.84 -8.98 14.10
C LEU A 164 0.03 -9.95 13.31
N SER A 165 -0.60 -10.88 12.57
CA SER A 165 0.12 -11.88 11.77
C SER A 165 0.97 -11.23 10.68
N SER A 166 0.43 -10.23 9.97
CA SER A 166 1.17 -9.45 8.97
C SER A 166 2.36 -8.71 9.60
N ALA A 167 2.17 -8.09 10.78
CA ALA A 167 3.24 -7.39 11.46
C ALA A 167 4.34 -8.36 11.92
N VAL A 168 4.00 -9.49 12.56
CA VAL A 168 4.98 -10.48 13.02
C VAL A 168 5.77 -11.07 11.84
N ALA A 169 5.09 -11.46 10.75
CA ALA A 169 5.74 -11.96 9.55
C ALA A 169 6.70 -10.94 8.94
N SER A 170 6.31 -9.67 8.91
CA SER A 170 7.17 -8.57 8.46
C SER A 170 8.41 -8.40 9.36
N ALA A 171 8.24 -8.44 10.68
CA ALA A 171 9.33 -8.30 11.63
C ALA A 171 10.40 -9.42 11.48
N LEU A 172 9.93 -10.66 11.29
CA LEU A 172 10.81 -11.82 11.09
C LEU A 172 11.63 -11.72 9.80
N ASN A 173 11.10 -11.04 8.78
CA ASN A 173 11.80 -10.86 7.50
C ASN A 173 12.74 -9.64 7.50
N MET A 174 12.29 -8.51 8.07
CA MET A 174 13.01 -7.25 8.00
C MET A 174 14.01 -7.05 9.15
N GLY A 175 13.88 -7.83 10.22
CA GLY A 175 14.57 -7.62 11.48
C GLY A 175 14.07 -6.37 12.23
N LEU A 176 14.30 -6.30 13.52
CA LEU A 176 13.98 -5.17 14.39
C LEU A 176 15.20 -4.75 15.18
N GLN A 177 15.33 -3.44 15.42
CA GLN A 177 16.37 -2.90 16.30
C GLN A 177 15.76 -1.82 17.19
N ASP A 178 16.33 -1.66 18.38
CA ASP A 178 16.00 -0.55 19.26
C ASP A 178 16.34 0.77 18.57
N GLY A 179 15.43 1.74 18.71
CA GLY A 179 15.56 3.04 18.06
C GLY A 179 15.17 3.07 16.57
N ASP A 180 14.58 1.99 16.03
CA ASP A 180 14.06 2.04 14.67
C ASP A 180 13.01 3.16 14.51
N VAL A 181 13.17 3.95 13.44
CA VAL A 181 12.28 5.04 13.03
C VAL A 181 11.80 4.79 11.61
N TRP A 182 10.48 4.62 11.43
CA TRP A 182 9.90 4.36 10.12
C TRP A 182 9.27 5.63 9.54
N LEU A 183 9.79 6.09 8.41
CA LEU A 183 9.21 7.21 7.67
C LEU A 183 7.91 6.77 7.01
N CYS A 184 6.81 7.37 7.45
CA CYS A 184 5.46 7.15 6.94
C CYS A 184 5.01 8.32 6.07
N ALA A 185 5.24 8.21 4.77
CA ALA A 185 4.72 9.11 3.74
C ALA A 185 3.55 8.49 2.96
N MET A 186 3.10 7.31 3.40
CA MET A 186 1.96 6.59 2.83
C MET A 186 0.65 7.05 3.47
N PRO A 187 -0.44 7.18 2.69
CA PRO A 187 -1.73 7.57 3.25
C PRO A 187 -2.23 6.58 4.32
N LEU A 188 -2.69 7.09 5.45
CA LEU A 188 -3.14 6.27 6.59
C LEU A 188 -4.47 5.53 6.32
N PHE A 189 -5.25 5.97 5.35
CA PHE A 189 -6.47 5.30 4.89
C PHE A 189 -6.19 4.12 3.94
N HIS A 190 -4.93 3.83 3.61
CA HIS A 190 -4.51 2.63 2.91
C HIS A 190 -3.74 1.71 3.84
N ILE A 191 -3.80 0.41 3.55
CA ILE A 191 -3.09 -0.60 4.34
C ILE A 191 -1.57 -0.35 4.40
N SER A 192 -0.98 0.26 3.37
CA SER A 192 0.43 0.63 3.34
C SER A 192 0.81 1.65 4.42
N GLY A 193 -0.08 2.59 4.75
CA GLY A 193 0.13 3.56 5.83
C GLY A 193 -0.31 2.99 7.19
N PHE A 194 -1.53 2.45 7.29
CA PHE A 194 -2.04 1.88 8.54
C PHE A 194 -1.14 0.77 9.09
N SER A 195 -0.56 -0.08 8.23
CA SER A 195 0.35 -1.14 8.67
C SER A 195 1.60 -0.60 9.38
N ILE A 196 2.04 0.62 9.09
CA ILE A 196 3.15 1.26 9.81
C ILE A 196 2.71 1.65 11.22
N LEU A 197 1.47 2.15 11.39
CA LEU A 197 0.92 2.46 12.71
C LEU A 197 0.75 1.20 13.56
N SER A 198 0.17 0.13 13.03
CA SER A 198 0.02 -1.12 13.76
C SER A 198 1.37 -1.74 14.14
N ARG A 199 2.36 -1.69 13.23
CA ARG A 199 3.73 -2.12 13.51
C ARG A 199 4.40 -1.29 14.59
N SER A 200 4.18 0.03 14.60
CA SER A 200 4.70 0.90 15.68
C SER A 200 4.25 0.42 17.05
N LEU A 201 2.96 0.12 17.22
CA LEU A 201 2.41 -0.40 18.47
C LEU A 201 3.00 -1.77 18.83
N ILE A 202 3.10 -2.69 17.85
CA ILE A 202 3.56 -4.06 18.07
C ILE A 202 5.08 -4.09 18.34
N TYR A 203 5.87 -3.33 17.57
CA TYR A 203 7.35 -3.35 17.67
C TYR A 203 7.90 -2.37 18.71
N GLY A 204 7.18 -1.30 19.01
CA GLY A 204 7.67 -0.20 19.83
C GLY A 204 8.65 0.71 19.11
N MET A 205 8.46 0.91 17.81
CA MET A 205 9.27 1.81 16.98
C MET A 205 8.58 3.17 16.79
N THR A 206 9.37 4.20 16.49
CA THR A 206 8.87 5.54 16.17
C THR A 206 8.32 5.59 14.75
N VAL A 207 7.19 6.27 14.55
CA VAL A 207 6.67 6.67 13.24
C VAL A 207 7.03 8.11 12.99
N ARG A 208 7.84 8.37 11.95
CA ARG A 208 8.09 9.72 11.42
C ARG A 208 7.04 10.01 10.37
N LEU A 209 6.07 10.89 10.69
CA LEU A 209 4.96 11.18 9.80
C LEU A 209 5.31 12.26 8.78
N GLN A 210 4.88 12.02 7.53
CA GLN A 210 4.73 13.04 6.51
C GLN A 210 3.27 13.03 6.02
N THR A 211 2.56 14.13 6.16
CA THR A 211 1.15 14.25 5.73
C THR A 211 0.99 14.02 4.23
N LYS A 212 1.96 14.49 3.46
CA LYS A 212 2.09 14.23 2.02
C LYS A 212 3.52 13.82 1.72
N PHE A 213 3.70 12.91 0.77
CA PHE A 213 5.03 12.56 0.30
C PHE A 213 5.75 13.79 -0.26
N ASP A 214 6.91 14.07 0.30
CA ASP A 214 7.85 15.10 -0.13
C ASP A 214 9.22 14.44 -0.34
N ALA A 215 9.70 14.43 -1.59
CA ALA A 215 10.95 13.77 -1.94
C ALA A 215 12.17 14.44 -1.29
N GLU A 216 12.16 15.78 -1.22
CA GLU A 216 13.22 16.58 -0.62
C GLU A 216 13.35 16.33 0.88
N ALA A 217 12.22 16.39 1.59
CA ALA A 217 12.17 16.09 3.01
C ALA A 217 12.53 14.64 3.30
N SER A 218 12.05 13.68 2.48
CA SER A 218 12.37 12.26 2.64
C SER A 218 13.86 12.00 2.43
N ALA A 219 14.46 12.54 1.36
CA ALA A 219 15.87 12.39 1.06
C ALA A 219 16.75 13.00 2.18
N LYS A 220 16.35 14.16 2.71
CA LYS A 220 17.03 14.80 3.84
C LYS A 220 17.03 13.90 5.09
N GLU A 221 15.86 13.36 5.49
CA GLU A 221 15.74 12.47 6.65
C GLU A 221 16.59 11.19 6.46
N ILE A 222 16.66 10.67 5.24
CA ILE A 222 17.47 9.48 4.90
C ILE A 222 18.98 9.81 4.99
N ALA A 223 19.40 10.95 4.46
CA ALA A 223 20.81 11.33 4.44
C ALA A 223 21.34 11.78 5.82
N GLU A 224 20.50 12.44 6.62
CA GLU A 224 20.87 12.96 7.95
C GLU A 224 20.69 11.92 9.07
N GLY A 225 20.11 10.74 8.78
CA GLY A 225 19.92 9.66 9.77
C GLY A 225 18.74 9.86 10.72
N GLY A 226 17.79 10.71 10.36
CA GLY A 226 16.56 10.91 11.13
C GLY A 226 15.60 9.74 11.09
N VAL A 227 15.77 8.85 10.11
CA VAL A 227 14.95 7.65 9.91
C VAL A 227 15.81 6.43 9.59
N THR A 228 15.30 5.24 9.90
CA THR A 228 16.00 3.97 9.63
C THR A 228 15.36 3.17 8.51
N ARG A 229 14.07 3.41 8.23
CA ARG A 229 13.26 2.69 7.24
C ARG A 229 12.25 3.62 6.59
N MET A 230 11.84 3.25 5.38
CA MET A 230 10.76 3.93 4.66
C MET A 230 9.91 2.91 3.91
N SER A 231 8.61 3.17 3.76
CA SER A 231 7.77 2.49 2.76
C SER A 231 7.54 3.42 1.57
N ALA A 232 7.66 2.89 0.37
CA ALA A 232 7.47 3.67 -0.85
C ALA A 232 6.84 2.83 -1.98
N VAL A 233 6.15 3.50 -2.88
CA VAL A 233 5.85 2.97 -4.23
C VAL A 233 6.98 3.33 -5.19
N ALA A 234 7.09 2.64 -6.33
CA ALA A 234 8.18 2.86 -7.29
C ALA A 234 8.38 4.33 -7.68
N ALA A 235 7.29 5.07 -7.94
CA ALA A 235 7.35 6.50 -8.29
C ALA A 235 7.92 7.39 -7.16
N GLN A 236 7.65 7.06 -5.89
CA GLN A 236 8.23 7.77 -4.75
C GLN A 236 9.71 7.43 -4.59
N LEU A 237 10.05 6.14 -4.74
CA LEU A 237 11.43 5.67 -4.69
C LEU A 237 12.30 6.44 -5.69
N VAL A 238 11.88 6.49 -6.97
CA VAL A 238 12.63 7.20 -8.03
C VAL A 238 12.89 8.65 -7.64
N ARG A 239 11.88 9.37 -7.16
CA ARG A 239 12.02 10.78 -6.77
C ARG A 239 12.97 10.97 -5.59
N VAL A 240 13.00 10.03 -4.63
CA VAL A 240 13.98 10.06 -3.52
C VAL A 240 15.39 9.85 -4.06
N LEU A 241 15.59 8.86 -4.96
CA LEU A 241 16.89 8.59 -5.57
C LEU A 241 17.38 9.80 -6.39
N ASP A 242 16.51 10.37 -7.24
CA ASP A 242 16.83 11.57 -8.04
C ASP A 242 17.26 12.74 -7.14
N THR A 243 16.59 12.93 -6.00
CA THR A 243 16.91 13.99 -5.04
C THR A 243 18.27 13.75 -4.37
N LEU A 244 18.56 12.54 -3.91
CA LEU A 244 19.85 12.21 -3.29
C LEU A 244 20.99 12.39 -4.28
N GLU A 245 20.83 11.91 -5.52
CA GLU A 245 21.84 12.03 -6.58
C GLU A 245 22.10 13.49 -6.96
N SER A 246 21.04 14.29 -7.17
CA SER A 246 21.18 15.72 -7.53
C SER A 246 21.90 16.53 -6.46
N ARG A 247 21.81 16.10 -5.20
CA ARG A 247 22.49 16.72 -4.06
C ARG A 247 23.84 16.11 -3.74
N ASN A 248 24.28 15.10 -4.52
CA ASN A 248 25.48 14.32 -4.22
C ASN A 248 25.50 13.78 -2.80
N GLN A 249 24.32 13.31 -2.31
CA GLN A 249 24.11 12.74 -0.98
C GLN A 249 23.92 11.22 -1.07
N ARG A 250 24.21 10.54 0.01
CA ARG A 250 23.96 9.10 0.21
C ARG A 250 23.11 8.90 1.46
N ALA A 251 22.51 7.73 1.59
CA ALA A 251 21.88 7.34 2.83
C ALA A 251 22.90 7.33 3.97
N SER A 252 22.46 7.74 5.16
CA SER A 252 23.28 7.61 6.38
C SER A 252 23.45 6.14 6.75
N ASP A 253 24.48 5.81 7.51
CA ASP A 253 24.75 4.46 7.99
C ASP A 253 23.63 3.90 8.87
N SER A 254 22.81 4.76 9.47
CA SER A 254 21.64 4.35 10.25
C SER A 254 20.43 3.97 9.39
N PHE A 255 20.37 4.42 8.13
CA PHE A 255 19.28 4.09 7.23
C PHE A 255 19.49 2.70 6.63
N LYS A 256 18.51 1.81 6.80
CA LYS A 256 18.66 0.40 6.47
C LYS A 256 18.03 0.05 5.13
N GLN A 257 16.73 0.39 4.96
CA GLN A 257 15.99 -0.17 3.84
C GLN A 257 14.74 0.62 3.47
N ILE A 258 14.37 0.50 2.21
CA ILE A 258 13.06 0.91 1.70
C ILE A 258 12.24 -0.33 1.38
N LEU A 259 11.07 -0.45 2.01
CA LEU A 259 10.06 -1.44 1.64
C LEU A 259 9.28 -0.90 0.44
N ALA A 260 9.54 -1.46 -0.73
CA ALA A 260 8.95 -1.03 -1.99
C ALA A 260 7.81 -1.96 -2.41
N GLY A 261 6.60 -1.40 -2.55
CA GLY A 261 5.40 -2.18 -2.87
C GLY A 261 4.45 -1.45 -3.83
N GLY A 262 3.29 -2.08 -4.08
CA GLY A 262 2.25 -1.53 -4.96
C GLY A 262 2.51 -1.69 -6.45
N GLY A 263 3.62 -2.30 -6.85
CA GLY A 263 4.02 -2.60 -8.21
C GLY A 263 5.47 -3.06 -8.29
N PRO A 264 5.94 -3.54 -9.44
CA PRO A 264 7.32 -3.96 -9.63
C PRO A 264 8.27 -2.77 -9.53
N VAL A 265 9.48 -3.02 -9.00
CA VAL A 265 10.59 -2.06 -8.98
C VAL A 265 11.57 -2.43 -10.11
N PRO A 266 11.73 -1.60 -11.13
CA PRO A 266 12.68 -1.85 -12.21
C PRO A 266 14.13 -1.98 -11.70
N SER A 267 14.87 -2.92 -12.27
CA SER A 267 16.28 -3.21 -11.88
C SER A 267 17.22 -2.00 -11.88
N PRO A 268 17.10 -1.02 -12.80
CA PRO A 268 17.94 0.17 -12.74
C PRO A 268 17.80 0.93 -11.42
N TYR A 269 16.59 0.98 -10.84
CA TYR A 269 16.35 1.69 -9.58
C TYR A 269 16.92 0.93 -8.38
N ILE A 270 16.92 -0.41 -8.43
CA ILE A 270 17.56 -1.23 -7.40
C ILE A 270 19.08 -0.95 -7.38
N ARG A 271 19.75 -0.94 -8.55
CA ARG A 271 21.18 -0.62 -8.64
C ARG A 271 21.52 0.80 -8.19
N ARG A 272 20.69 1.79 -8.55
CA ARG A 272 20.85 3.16 -8.08
C ARG A 272 20.75 3.27 -6.56
N ALA A 273 19.74 2.60 -5.98
CA ALA A 273 19.55 2.56 -4.54
C ALA A 273 20.75 1.94 -3.82
N GLU A 274 21.27 0.82 -4.32
CA GLU A 274 22.46 0.15 -3.78
C GLU A 274 23.69 1.06 -3.83
N ALA A 275 23.91 1.76 -4.96
CA ALA A 275 24.99 2.75 -5.09
C ALA A 275 24.90 3.89 -4.09
N LEU A 276 23.70 4.23 -3.63
CA LEU A 276 23.43 5.24 -2.58
C LEU A 276 23.43 4.68 -1.15
N GLY A 277 23.70 3.37 -0.97
CA GLY A 277 23.70 2.71 0.34
C GLY A 277 22.30 2.30 0.83
N ILE A 278 21.30 2.22 -0.06
CA ILE A 278 19.92 1.90 0.27
C ILE A 278 19.60 0.47 -0.16
N GLN A 279 19.14 -0.36 0.77
CA GLN A 279 18.60 -1.69 0.45
C GLN A 279 17.12 -1.57 0.04
N ILE A 280 16.75 -2.21 -1.06
CA ILE A 280 15.35 -2.29 -1.50
C ILE A 280 14.80 -3.67 -1.18
N LEU A 281 13.72 -3.71 -0.41
CA LEU A 281 12.91 -4.90 -0.17
C LEU A 281 11.64 -4.79 -1.02
N GLN A 282 11.63 -5.46 -2.17
CA GLN A 282 10.44 -5.51 -3.01
C GLN A 282 9.41 -6.43 -2.37
N THR A 283 8.16 -5.95 -2.24
CA THR A 283 7.10 -6.71 -1.58
C THR A 283 5.85 -6.81 -2.43
N TYR A 284 5.18 -7.95 -2.31
CA TYR A 284 3.85 -8.21 -2.86
C TYR A 284 2.84 -8.40 -1.73
N GLY A 285 1.69 -7.81 -1.89
CA GLY A 285 0.56 -7.90 -1.00
C GLY A 285 -0.54 -6.91 -1.40
N MET A 286 -1.66 -7.01 -0.73
CA MET A 286 -2.86 -6.24 -1.06
C MET A 286 -3.65 -5.90 0.21
N THR A 287 -4.73 -5.18 0.07
CA THR A 287 -5.61 -4.84 1.20
C THR A 287 -6.19 -6.10 1.84
N GLU A 288 -6.55 -7.09 1.03
CA GLU A 288 -7.09 -8.38 1.44
C GLU A 288 -6.07 -9.24 2.22
N THR A 289 -4.78 -8.91 2.16
CA THR A 289 -3.71 -9.61 2.91
C THR A 289 -3.09 -8.75 4.01
N SER A 290 -3.78 -7.69 4.42
CA SER A 290 -3.34 -6.78 5.50
C SER A 290 -1.88 -6.31 5.36
N SER A 291 -1.42 -6.07 4.15
CA SER A 291 -0.13 -5.58 3.67
C SER A 291 0.72 -6.67 2.98
N GLN A 292 1.83 -7.11 3.58
CA GLN A 292 2.82 -7.97 2.94
C GLN A 292 2.41 -9.45 2.94
N THR A 293 2.58 -10.12 1.80
CA THR A 293 2.44 -11.58 1.66
C THR A 293 3.77 -12.22 1.33
N ALA A 294 4.50 -11.67 0.37
CA ALA A 294 5.85 -12.07 0.00
C ALA A 294 6.77 -10.85 -0.01
N THR A 295 8.04 -11.06 0.29
CA THR A 295 9.05 -9.99 0.25
C THR A 295 10.39 -10.56 -0.18
N LEU A 296 11.05 -9.87 -1.13
CA LEU A 296 12.37 -10.18 -1.61
C LEU A 296 13.41 -9.65 -0.63
N ALA A 297 14.24 -10.54 -0.10
CA ALA A 297 15.35 -10.16 0.77
C ALA A 297 16.39 -9.34 -0.02
N ALA A 298 17.06 -8.40 0.66
CA ALA A 298 18.03 -7.52 0.02
C ALA A 298 19.18 -8.28 -0.68
N GLU A 299 19.63 -9.39 -0.08
CA GLU A 299 20.66 -10.26 -0.64
C GLU A 299 20.28 -10.92 -1.96
N ASP A 300 18.98 -11.11 -2.20
CA ASP A 300 18.45 -11.70 -3.43
C ASP A 300 18.04 -10.66 -4.48
N ALA A 301 18.03 -9.38 -4.14
CA ALA A 301 17.43 -8.32 -4.96
C ALA A 301 18.01 -8.25 -6.38
N LEU A 302 19.33 -8.42 -6.54
CA LEU A 302 19.99 -8.45 -7.85
C LEU A 302 19.94 -9.83 -8.50
N ARG A 303 20.01 -10.92 -7.71
CA ARG A 303 19.98 -12.29 -8.23
C ARG A 303 18.61 -12.69 -8.73
N LYS A 304 17.55 -12.25 -8.06
CA LYS A 304 16.14 -12.56 -8.36
C LYS A 304 15.39 -11.30 -8.85
N THR A 305 16.03 -10.59 -9.74
CA THR A 305 15.44 -9.37 -10.34
C THR A 305 14.04 -9.61 -10.87
N GLY A 306 13.10 -8.72 -10.52
CA GLY A 306 11.68 -8.80 -10.90
C GLY A 306 10.85 -9.71 -10.01
N SER A 307 11.46 -10.46 -9.08
CA SER A 307 10.72 -11.23 -8.10
C SER A 307 10.18 -10.34 -6.96
N SER A 308 9.04 -10.71 -6.42
CA SER A 308 8.49 -10.15 -5.18
C SER A 308 8.92 -10.96 -3.93
N GLY A 309 9.89 -11.86 -4.08
CA GLY A 309 10.45 -12.66 -3.01
C GLY A 309 9.68 -13.93 -2.70
N LYS A 310 9.93 -14.47 -1.51
CA LYS A 310 9.28 -15.69 -0.99
C LYS A 310 8.13 -15.32 -0.05
N PRO A 311 7.16 -16.25 0.15
CA PRO A 311 6.12 -16.07 1.17
C PRO A 311 6.75 -15.77 2.53
N LEU A 312 6.22 -14.78 3.24
CA LEU A 312 6.64 -14.49 4.60
C LEU A 312 6.20 -15.59 5.56
N PHE A 313 6.78 -15.62 6.73
CA PHE A 313 6.43 -16.57 7.78
C PHE A 313 4.93 -16.59 8.05
N PHE A 314 4.30 -17.74 8.19
CA PHE A 314 2.86 -18.04 8.25
C PHE A 314 2.13 -18.01 6.89
N ASN A 315 2.66 -17.38 5.86
CA ASN A 315 1.98 -17.20 4.58
C ASN A 315 2.29 -18.35 3.63
N ARG A 316 1.32 -18.68 2.81
CA ARG A 316 1.46 -19.68 1.74
C ARG A 316 1.01 -19.06 0.43
N ILE A 317 1.75 -19.36 -0.63
CA ILE A 317 1.42 -18.98 -2.00
C ILE A 317 1.45 -20.24 -2.85
N ARG A 318 0.49 -20.38 -3.74
CA ARG A 318 0.51 -21.36 -4.83
C ARG A 318 0.02 -20.70 -6.12
N ILE A 319 0.36 -21.28 -7.23
CA ILE A 319 -0.13 -20.87 -8.55
C ILE A 319 -1.23 -21.85 -8.97
N ASP A 320 -2.38 -21.34 -9.34
CA ASP A 320 -3.53 -22.17 -9.74
C ASP A 320 -3.22 -22.89 -11.05
N GLY A 321 -3.49 -24.21 -11.08
CA GLY A 321 -3.23 -25.05 -12.24
C GLY A 321 -1.75 -25.36 -12.53
N ALA A 322 -0.78 -24.85 -11.74
CA ALA A 322 0.64 -25.14 -11.94
C ALA A 322 0.98 -26.59 -11.56
N GLU A 323 1.66 -27.31 -12.47
CA GLU A 323 2.15 -28.67 -12.25
C GLU A 323 3.65 -28.68 -11.92
N LYS A 324 4.40 -27.68 -12.35
CA LYS A 324 5.86 -27.55 -12.12
C LYS A 324 6.25 -26.09 -11.90
N PRO A 325 7.45 -25.85 -11.32
CA PRO A 325 8.01 -24.51 -11.21
C PRO A 325 8.11 -23.83 -12.58
N GLY A 326 7.76 -22.55 -12.62
CA GLY A 326 7.75 -21.74 -13.84
C GLY A 326 6.40 -21.70 -14.56
N ASP A 327 5.47 -22.61 -14.26
CA ASP A 327 4.12 -22.55 -14.81
C ASP A 327 3.39 -21.30 -14.32
N GLU A 328 2.66 -20.67 -15.23
CA GLU A 328 1.91 -19.44 -14.98
C GLU A 328 0.44 -19.73 -14.65
N GLY A 329 -0.12 -18.98 -13.72
CA GLY A 329 -1.51 -19.09 -13.33
C GLY A 329 -1.90 -18.01 -12.32
N GLU A 330 -3.14 -18.06 -11.82
CA GLU A 330 -3.59 -17.15 -10.78
C GLU A 330 -2.82 -17.39 -9.48
N ILE A 331 -2.36 -16.30 -8.86
CA ILE A 331 -1.70 -16.34 -7.54
C ILE A 331 -2.78 -16.57 -6.48
N LEU A 332 -2.66 -17.67 -5.75
CA LEU A 332 -3.49 -18.01 -4.62
C LEU A 332 -2.73 -17.83 -3.31
N ILE A 333 -3.37 -17.17 -2.34
CA ILE A 333 -2.76 -16.83 -1.04
C ILE A 333 -3.55 -17.47 0.09
N SER A 334 -2.83 -18.02 1.07
CA SER A 334 -3.42 -18.54 2.31
C SER A 334 -2.54 -18.16 3.50
N GLY A 335 -3.18 -17.90 4.63
CA GLY A 335 -2.50 -17.56 5.87
C GLY A 335 -3.34 -16.68 6.80
N PRO A 336 -2.92 -16.49 8.05
CA PRO A 336 -3.69 -15.75 9.05
C PRO A 336 -3.76 -14.23 8.78
N HIS A 337 -2.98 -13.71 7.85
CA HIS A 337 -3.00 -12.31 7.40
C HIS A 337 -4.11 -12.03 6.37
N VAL A 338 -4.78 -13.06 5.83
CA VAL A 338 -5.82 -12.94 4.83
C VAL A 338 -7.14 -12.55 5.48
N THR A 339 -7.82 -11.57 4.88
CA THR A 339 -9.14 -11.09 5.33
C THR A 339 -10.16 -12.23 5.48
N PRO A 340 -11.04 -12.16 6.48
CA PRO A 340 -12.18 -13.10 6.59
C PRO A 340 -13.27 -12.80 5.56
N GLY A 341 -13.30 -11.59 4.94
CA GLY A 341 -14.35 -11.24 3.97
C GLY A 341 -14.51 -9.76 3.74
N TYR A 342 -15.58 -9.45 3.05
CA TYR A 342 -15.97 -8.10 2.67
C TYR A 342 -17.21 -7.67 3.46
N ILE A 343 -17.52 -6.36 3.41
CA ILE A 343 -18.75 -5.77 3.96
C ILE A 343 -19.68 -5.30 2.84
N GLY A 344 -20.87 -4.83 3.23
CA GLY A 344 -21.84 -4.16 2.35
C GLY A 344 -22.26 -5.03 1.18
N ARG A 345 -22.27 -4.47 0.00
CA ARG A 345 -22.70 -5.13 -1.26
C ARG A 345 -22.02 -6.49 -1.52
N PHE A 346 -20.83 -6.69 -0.98
CA PHE A 346 -20.04 -7.89 -1.23
C PHE A 346 -19.94 -8.82 -0.01
N SER A 347 -20.72 -8.59 1.04
CA SER A 347 -20.72 -9.38 2.28
C SER A 347 -20.97 -10.88 2.06
N ASP A 348 -21.77 -11.24 1.05
CA ASP A 348 -22.10 -12.63 0.73
C ASP A 348 -21.01 -13.34 -0.10
N ARG A 349 -19.98 -12.60 -0.55
CA ARG A 349 -18.88 -13.19 -1.31
C ARG A 349 -17.79 -13.67 -0.38
N PRO A 350 -17.44 -14.96 -0.37
CA PRO A 350 -16.30 -15.43 0.39
C PRO A 350 -15.02 -14.79 -0.14
N ALA A 351 -14.15 -14.33 0.76
CA ALA A 351 -12.81 -13.87 0.37
C ALA A 351 -11.92 -15.06 -0.01
N GLN A 352 -12.17 -16.21 0.59
CA GLN A 352 -11.39 -17.43 0.38
C GLN A 352 -12.30 -18.55 -0.12
N VAL A 353 -11.80 -19.32 -1.08
CA VAL A 353 -12.39 -20.57 -1.56
C VAL A 353 -11.43 -21.69 -1.20
N ASP A 354 -11.91 -22.73 -0.51
CA ASP A 354 -11.09 -23.85 -0.02
C ASP A 354 -9.84 -23.42 0.77
N GLY A 355 -9.96 -22.31 1.53
CA GLY A 355 -8.89 -21.75 2.35
C GLY A 355 -7.84 -20.93 1.57
N TRP A 356 -8.14 -20.57 0.32
CA TRP A 356 -7.28 -19.75 -0.55
C TRP A 356 -8.01 -18.51 -1.04
N LEU A 357 -7.32 -17.36 -0.91
CA LEU A 357 -7.72 -16.11 -1.54
C LEU A 357 -7.34 -16.16 -3.02
N HIS A 358 -8.31 -15.98 -3.89
CA HIS A 358 -8.11 -15.75 -5.32
C HIS A 358 -7.80 -14.26 -5.55
N THR A 359 -6.56 -13.96 -5.92
CA THR A 359 -6.08 -12.58 -5.99
C THR A 359 -6.51 -11.85 -7.26
N GLY A 360 -6.77 -12.58 -8.33
CA GLY A 360 -6.94 -12.03 -9.67
C GLY A 360 -5.63 -11.56 -10.30
N ASP A 361 -4.50 -11.72 -9.63
CA ASP A 361 -3.17 -11.44 -10.17
C ASP A 361 -2.57 -12.73 -10.75
N ILE A 362 -1.89 -12.64 -11.90
CA ILE A 362 -1.21 -13.75 -12.55
C ILE A 362 0.26 -13.74 -12.16
N GLY A 363 0.80 -14.90 -11.90
CA GLY A 363 2.21 -15.05 -11.53
C GLY A 363 2.72 -16.46 -11.70
N ARG A 364 3.97 -16.65 -11.31
CA ARG A 364 4.63 -17.94 -11.27
C ARG A 364 5.59 -18.03 -10.08
N LEU A 365 5.87 -19.24 -9.65
CA LEU A 365 6.94 -19.53 -8.70
C LEU A 365 8.10 -20.17 -9.46
N ASP A 366 9.34 -19.76 -9.18
CA ASP A 366 10.50 -20.45 -9.72
C ASP A 366 10.86 -21.72 -8.89
N ASP A 367 11.89 -22.44 -9.30
CA ASP A 367 12.37 -23.67 -8.65
C ASP A 367 12.88 -23.46 -7.23
N GLU A 368 13.24 -22.23 -6.85
CA GLU A 368 13.63 -21.85 -5.50
C GLU A 368 12.44 -21.30 -4.68
N GLY A 369 11.23 -21.20 -5.25
CA GLY A 369 10.02 -20.71 -4.60
C GLY A 369 9.89 -19.19 -4.56
N PHE A 370 10.60 -18.45 -5.40
CA PHE A 370 10.45 -17.00 -5.56
C PHE A 370 9.24 -16.68 -6.44
N LEU A 371 8.40 -15.76 -5.95
CA LEU A 371 7.22 -15.29 -6.66
C LEU A 371 7.58 -14.21 -7.68
N TYR A 372 7.13 -14.40 -8.90
CA TYR A 372 7.11 -13.40 -9.96
C TYR A 372 5.66 -13.03 -10.26
N VAL A 373 5.27 -11.81 -9.94
CA VAL A 373 3.96 -11.25 -10.29
C VAL A 373 4.08 -10.72 -11.71
N LEU A 374 3.33 -11.32 -12.62
CA LEU A 374 3.40 -10.98 -14.06
C LEU A 374 2.49 -9.82 -14.37
N ASP A 375 1.19 -9.94 -14.08
CA ASP A 375 0.23 -8.84 -14.20
C ASP A 375 -1.11 -9.19 -13.53
N ARG A 376 -2.08 -8.27 -13.62
CA ARG A 376 -3.47 -8.61 -13.33
C ARG A 376 -4.11 -9.33 -14.50
N ARG A 377 -4.94 -10.33 -14.22
CA ARG A 377 -5.72 -11.04 -15.23
C ARG A 377 -6.58 -10.09 -16.09
N SER A 378 -7.03 -8.98 -15.54
CA SER A 378 -7.80 -7.94 -16.24
C SER A 378 -6.98 -7.06 -17.17
N ASP A 379 -5.67 -7.04 -17.02
CA ASP A 379 -4.75 -6.18 -17.77
C ASP A 379 -3.92 -6.96 -18.79
N LEU A 380 -4.05 -8.29 -18.78
CA LEU A 380 -3.41 -9.19 -19.72
C LEU A 380 -3.82 -8.85 -21.16
N ILE A 381 -2.86 -8.68 -22.04
CA ILE A 381 -3.06 -8.44 -23.46
C ILE A 381 -3.01 -9.79 -24.20
N ILE A 382 -4.05 -10.13 -24.94
CA ILE A 382 -4.08 -11.34 -25.73
C ILE A 382 -3.88 -11.00 -27.19
N SER A 383 -2.66 -11.22 -27.69
CA SER A 383 -2.27 -10.88 -29.06
C SER A 383 -2.02 -12.15 -29.88
N GLY A 384 -2.90 -12.44 -30.84
CA GLY A 384 -2.74 -13.62 -31.70
C GLY A 384 -2.72 -14.96 -30.96
N GLY A 385 -3.30 -15.03 -29.79
CA GLY A 385 -3.30 -16.22 -28.91
C GLY A 385 -2.14 -16.25 -27.90
N GLU A 386 -1.22 -15.29 -27.96
CA GLU A 386 -0.11 -15.15 -27.01
C GLU A 386 -0.48 -14.21 -25.88
N ASN A 387 -0.08 -14.57 -24.66
CA ASN A 387 -0.24 -13.72 -23.48
C ASN A 387 0.90 -12.72 -23.39
N ILE A 388 0.57 -11.43 -23.36
CA ILE A 388 1.52 -10.34 -23.18
C ILE A 388 1.21 -9.61 -21.86
N TYR A 389 2.20 -9.52 -21.02
CA TYR A 389 2.09 -8.86 -19.72
C TYR A 389 2.62 -7.42 -19.82
N PRO A 390 1.74 -6.40 -19.68
CA PRO A 390 2.14 -4.98 -19.69
C PRO A 390 3.34 -4.68 -18.81
N ALA A 391 3.40 -5.24 -17.61
CA ALA A 391 4.48 -5.00 -16.66
C ALA A 391 5.86 -5.43 -17.17
N GLU A 392 5.96 -6.49 -18.01
CA GLU A 392 7.21 -6.92 -18.62
C GLU A 392 7.75 -5.85 -19.57
N ILE A 393 6.86 -5.29 -20.39
CA ILE A 393 7.22 -4.24 -21.36
C ILE A 393 7.57 -2.94 -20.61
N GLU A 394 6.78 -2.58 -19.60
CA GLU A 394 7.05 -1.42 -18.74
C GLU A 394 8.42 -1.51 -18.08
N GLN A 395 8.80 -2.70 -17.59
CA GLN A 395 10.12 -2.92 -16.98
C GLN A 395 11.25 -2.71 -17.97
N VAL A 396 11.10 -3.18 -19.21
CA VAL A 396 12.11 -2.99 -20.28
C VAL A 396 12.23 -1.51 -20.60
N LEU A 397 11.12 -0.83 -20.92
CA LEU A 397 11.11 0.59 -21.29
C LEU A 397 11.60 1.51 -20.18
N ALA A 398 11.31 1.22 -18.94
CA ALA A 398 11.84 1.97 -17.78
C ALA A 398 13.37 1.87 -17.65
N GLY A 399 14.00 0.91 -18.30
CA GLY A 399 15.45 0.79 -18.41
C GLY A 399 16.09 1.72 -19.45
N HIS A 400 15.30 2.39 -20.28
CA HIS A 400 15.81 3.34 -21.27
C HIS A 400 16.14 4.70 -20.62
N PRO A 401 17.34 5.29 -20.87
CA PRO A 401 17.76 6.53 -20.19
C PRO A 401 16.79 7.69 -20.33
N SER A 402 16.18 7.85 -21.49
CA SER A 402 15.25 8.95 -21.79
C SER A 402 13.81 8.70 -21.32
N VAL A 403 13.51 7.58 -20.65
CA VAL A 403 12.16 7.28 -20.12
C VAL A 403 12.08 7.67 -18.65
N ALA A 404 11.19 8.60 -18.33
CA ALA A 404 10.87 8.98 -16.94
C ALA A 404 9.83 8.04 -16.32
N GLU A 405 8.71 7.86 -17.03
CA GLU A 405 7.64 6.93 -16.66
C GLU A 405 7.08 6.26 -17.91
N VAL A 406 6.54 5.06 -17.73
CA VAL A 406 5.88 4.32 -18.80
C VAL A 406 4.70 3.53 -18.28
N GLY A 407 3.65 3.46 -19.07
CA GLY A 407 2.49 2.60 -18.84
C GLY A 407 2.15 1.89 -20.16
N VAL A 408 1.81 0.61 -20.08
CA VAL A 408 1.46 -0.20 -21.25
C VAL A 408 0.03 -0.71 -21.11
N ALA A 409 -0.73 -0.67 -22.19
CA ALA A 409 -2.08 -1.23 -22.25
C ALA A 409 -2.32 -1.94 -23.59
N GLY A 410 -3.23 -2.92 -23.58
CA GLY A 410 -3.71 -3.53 -24.81
C GLY A 410 -4.65 -2.59 -25.55
N VAL A 411 -4.48 -2.47 -26.85
CA VAL A 411 -5.37 -1.73 -27.73
C VAL A 411 -5.86 -2.65 -28.85
N GLU A 412 -7.07 -2.41 -29.34
CA GLU A 412 -7.67 -3.25 -30.36
C GLU A 412 -6.85 -3.25 -31.66
N ASP A 413 -6.64 -4.45 -32.22
CA ASP A 413 -6.00 -4.67 -33.51
C ASP A 413 -6.82 -5.65 -34.34
N LYS A 414 -7.12 -5.28 -35.57
CA LYS A 414 -7.98 -6.08 -36.47
C LYS A 414 -7.39 -7.45 -36.83
N ARG A 415 -6.08 -7.61 -36.75
CA ARG A 415 -5.37 -8.85 -37.12
C ARG A 415 -5.06 -9.74 -35.93
N TRP A 416 -4.73 -9.12 -34.78
CA TRP A 416 -4.19 -9.82 -33.63
C TRP A 416 -5.13 -9.86 -32.43
N GLY A 417 -6.30 -9.19 -32.52
CA GLY A 417 -7.23 -9.00 -31.43
C GLY A 417 -6.83 -7.81 -30.57
N GLU A 418 -5.75 -7.94 -29.82
CA GLU A 418 -5.10 -6.83 -29.11
C GLU A 418 -3.61 -6.77 -29.43
N VAL A 419 -3.02 -5.58 -29.31
CA VAL A 419 -1.56 -5.35 -29.37
C VAL A 419 -1.13 -4.40 -28.25
N PRO A 420 0.12 -4.51 -27.75
CA PRO A 420 0.60 -3.60 -26.74
C PRO A 420 0.84 -2.19 -27.30
N ALA A 421 0.40 -1.18 -26.55
CA ALA A 421 0.67 0.23 -26.76
C ALA A 421 1.39 0.80 -25.54
N ALA A 422 2.49 1.52 -25.76
CA ALA A 422 3.28 2.16 -24.72
C ALA A 422 2.97 3.67 -24.64
N PHE A 423 2.68 4.14 -23.43
CA PHE A 423 2.45 5.55 -23.09
C PHE A 423 3.66 6.02 -22.26
N VAL A 424 4.44 6.94 -22.82
CA VAL A 424 5.76 7.29 -22.31
C VAL A 424 5.80 8.74 -21.83
N VAL A 425 6.24 8.94 -20.61
CA VAL A 425 6.70 10.26 -20.14
C VAL A 425 8.20 10.30 -20.35
N ALA A 426 8.66 11.11 -21.31
CA ALA A 426 10.06 11.25 -21.62
C ALA A 426 10.78 12.24 -20.69
N ARG A 427 12.06 12.01 -20.43
CA ARG A 427 12.97 12.96 -19.74
C ARG A 427 13.59 13.94 -20.72
N ASP A 428 13.97 13.40 -21.89
CA ASP A 428 14.66 14.09 -22.96
C ASP A 428 13.99 13.75 -24.29
N ASP A 429 14.38 14.43 -25.36
CA ASP A 429 13.92 14.10 -26.71
C ASP A 429 14.32 12.67 -27.05
N VAL A 430 13.33 11.84 -27.36
CA VAL A 430 13.48 10.45 -27.78
C VAL A 430 12.44 10.13 -28.83
N LEU A 431 12.83 9.37 -29.86
CA LEU A 431 11.93 8.95 -30.91
C LEU A 431 11.28 7.60 -30.57
N ALA A 432 10.10 7.35 -31.13
CA ALA A 432 9.41 6.06 -30.97
C ALA A 432 10.25 4.90 -31.52
N GLU A 433 10.96 5.15 -32.62
CA GLU A 433 11.86 4.18 -33.28
C GLU A 433 13.01 3.76 -32.35
N ASP A 434 13.54 4.67 -31.53
CA ASP A 434 14.63 4.34 -30.59
C ASP A 434 14.10 3.43 -29.46
N LEU A 435 12.90 3.71 -28.95
CA LEU A 435 12.25 2.88 -27.95
C LEU A 435 11.85 1.51 -28.52
N GLU A 436 11.38 1.46 -29.77
CA GLU A 436 11.09 0.21 -30.48
C GLU A 436 12.34 -0.64 -30.65
N ALA A 437 13.44 -0.05 -31.10
CA ALA A 437 14.73 -0.73 -31.27
C ALA A 437 15.21 -1.29 -29.92
N PHE A 438 15.10 -0.47 -28.85
CA PHE A 438 15.46 -0.89 -27.48
C PHE A 438 14.62 -2.08 -26.98
N CYS A 439 13.31 -2.10 -27.28
CA CYS A 439 12.44 -3.22 -26.97
C CYS A 439 12.77 -4.47 -27.80
N ARG A 440 13.04 -4.32 -29.11
CA ARG A 440 13.36 -5.44 -30.00
C ARG A 440 14.61 -6.23 -29.60
N GLU A 441 15.56 -5.56 -28.97
CA GLU A 441 16.78 -6.23 -28.47
C GLU A 441 16.51 -7.07 -27.18
N ARG A 442 15.38 -6.83 -26.50
CA ARG A 442 15.14 -7.34 -25.14
C ARG A 442 13.85 -8.13 -24.98
N LEU A 443 12.93 -8.02 -25.94
CA LEU A 443 11.62 -8.67 -25.91
C LEU A 443 11.40 -9.52 -27.15
N ALA A 444 10.57 -10.55 -27.02
CA ALA A 444 10.07 -11.30 -28.15
C ALA A 444 9.29 -10.39 -29.12
N PRO A 445 9.34 -10.62 -30.45
CA PRO A 445 8.74 -9.71 -31.44
C PRO A 445 7.25 -9.38 -31.22
N TYR A 446 6.48 -10.31 -30.69
CA TYR A 446 5.05 -10.12 -30.43
C TYR A 446 4.77 -9.25 -29.20
N LYS A 447 5.76 -9.09 -28.28
CA LYS A 447 5.68 -8.24 -27.09
C LYS A 447 6.08 -6.79 -27.34
N VAL A 448 6.73 -6.50 -28.48
CA VAL A 448 7.18 -5.15 -28.82
C VAL A 448 5.95 -4.26 -29.07
N PRO A 449 5.81 -3.13 -28.37
CA PRO A 449 4.68 -2.24 -28.59
C PRO A 449 4.54 -1.82 -30.05
N LYS A 450 3.29 -1.80 -30.53
CA LYS A 450 2.97 -1.34 -31.90
C LYS A 450 2.70 0.15 -31.95
N HIS A 451 2.39 0.74 -30.79
CA HIS A 451 2.09 2.16 -30.66
C HIS A 451 2.92 2.73 -29.52
N TYR A 452 3.51 3.90 -29.76
CA TYR A 452 4.22 4.69 -28.75
C TYR A 452 3.59 6.07 -28.73
N GLN A 453 3.01 6.44 -27.58
CA GLN A 453 2.40 7.74 -27.36
C GLN A 453 3.15 8.48 -26.23
N PHE A 454 3.67 9.66 -26.57
CA PHE A 454 4.31 10.52 -25.60
C PHE A 454 3.26 11.35 -24.89
N VAL A 455 3.31 11.33 -23.55
CA VAL A 455 2.33 11.99 -22.68
C VAL A 455 3.06 12.82 -21.62
N SER A 456 2.43 13.89 -21.16
CA SER A 456 2.99 14.72 -20.09
C SER A 456 2.90 14.05 -18.70
N GLN A 457 1.91 13.17 -18.50
CA GLN A 457 1.71 12.39 -17.27
C GLN A 457 0.87 11.15 -17.53
N LEU A 458 1.09 10.11 -16.72
CA LEU A 458 0.28 8.91 -16.75
C LEU A 458 -0.96 9.04 -15.86
N PRO A 459 -2.12 8.51 -16.27
CA PRO A 459 -3.33 8.52 -15.45
C PRO A 459 -3.15 7.59 -14.23
N ARG A 460 -3.38 8.12 -13.04
CA ARG A 460 -3.25 7.39 -11.78
C ARG A 460 -4.50 7.52 -10.93
N ASN A 461 -4.78 6.53 -10.12
CA ASN A 461 -5.85 6.61 -9.12
C ASN A 461 -5.38 7.38 -7.87
N ALA A 462 -6.30 7.56 -6.91
CA ALA A 462 -6.04 8.23 -5.65
C ALA A 462 -4.92 7.57 -4.80
N SER A 463 -4.62 6.28 -5.06
CA SER A 463 -3.50 5.55 -4.44
C SER A 463 -2.18 5.64 -5.24
N ASN A 464 -2.13 6.52 -6.24
CA ASN A 464 -1.01 6.67 -7.17
C ASN A 464 -0.73 5.44 -8.04
N LYS A 465 -1.72 4.54 -8.20
CA LYS A 465 -1.62 3.35 -9.05
C LYS A 465 -2.04 3.70 -10.48
N LEU A 466 -1.29 3.19 -11.48
CA LEU A 466 -1.59 3.37 -12.90
C LEU A 466 -3.01 2.86 -13.25
N LEU A 467 -3.75 3.66 -13.98
CA LEU A 467 -5.09 3.34 -14.48
C LEU A 467 -5.03 2.92 -15.96
N ARG A 468 -4.63 1.66 -16.23
CA ARG A 468 -4.47 1.14 -17.61
C ARG A 468 -5.73 1.30 -18.45
N ARG A 469 -6.90 1.16 -17.86
CA ARG A 469 -8.17 1.40 -18.58
C ARG A 469 -8.25 2.81 -19.18
N LYS A 470 -7.70 3.82 -18.51
CA LYS A 470 -7.67 5.19 -19.03
C LYS A 470 -6.62 5.38 -20.12
N LEU A 471 -5.53 4.58 -20.11
CA LEU A 471 -4.54 4.61 -21.19
C LEU A 471 -5.16 4.19 -22.52
N ARG A 472 -6.00 3.15 -22.52
CA ARG A 472 -6.68 2.69 -23.75
C ARG A 472 -7.43 3.82 -24.45
N ASN A 473 -8.13 4.63 -23.69
CA ASN A 473 -8.93 5.75 -24.23
C ASN A 473 -8.08 6.90 -24.77
N MET A 474 -6.79 7.01 -24.38
CA MET A 474 -5.90 8.09 -24.84
C MET A 474 -5.39 7.90 -26.28
N LEU A 475 -5.50 6.70 -26.86
CA LEU A 475 -5.14 6.44 -28.25
C LEU A 475 -6.29 6.69 -29.22
N GLU A 476 -7.53 6.80 -28.71
CA GLU A 476 -8.73 7.02 -29.51
C GLU A 476 -9.02 8.53 -29.73
N GLU A 477 -8.32 9.42 -29.02
CA GLU A 477 -8.34 10.88 -29.15
C GLU A 477 -7.15 11.35 -30.04
#